data_935606a20c9ea91046fabd36b61574f4
#
_entry.id   935606a20c9ea91046fabd36b61574f4
#
_cell.length_a   1.000
_cell.length_b   1.000
_cell.length_c   1.000
_cell.angle_alpha   90.00
_cell.angle_beta   90.00
_cell.angle_gamma   90.00
#
_symmetry.space_group_name_H-M   'P 1'
#
loop_
_entity.id
_entity.type
_entity.pdbx_description
1 polymer ?
#
loop_
_entity_poly.entity_id
_entity_poly.type
_entity_poly.pdbx_seq_one_letter_code
_entity_poly.pdbx_strand_id
1 'polypeptide(L)'
;MTAFLFSCDNATCAVPEAYREIFRGSEDVLTSPEGWEPGSLNLSQGFAMKFRTPLVHGDVTRLLIDFGKDGDARWSRFSLKLPEATQVKVADRHERPYRMVLNQRIAEDLRRYPVLLHVMIHTDSATDGLVMLETPVGAELADRFAAAWRSRLAAADVDVRHVSGVEMSPLAAALGAAFPADRYAQVKLSVSQTFFLEGRPWRWETLKKLLLDSLVQVGDEVAVVSAP
;
A
#
# COMPACT_ATOMS: atom_id res chain seq x y z
N MET A 1 22.37 1.61 5.63
CA MET A 1 21.54 0.54 5.01
C MET A 1 20.09 0.82 5.32
N THR A 2 19.24 0.93 4.31
CA THR A 2 17.79 1.16 4.44
C THR A 2 17.05 -0.17 4.53
N ALA A 3 16.13 -0.31 5.50
CA ALA A 3 15.16 -1.39 5.52
C ALA A 3 13.94 -1.03 4.66
N PHE A 4 13.24 -2.06 4.17
CA PHE A 4 12.02 -1.90 3.36
C PHE A 4 10.88 -2.70 3.97
N LEU A 5 9.72 -2.07 4.05
CA LEU A 5 8.45 -2.70 4.38
C LEU A 5 7.46 -2.45 3.24
N PHE A 6 6.72 -3.46 2.84
CA PHE A 6 5.67 -3.34 1.83
C PHE A 6 4.34 -3.73 2.43
N SER A 7 3.31 -2.93 2.16
CA SER A 7 1.94 -3.23 2.55
C SER A 7 0.96 -3.01 1.41
N CYS A 8 -0.16 -3.72 1.47
CA CYS A 8 -1.26 -3.63 0.53
C CYS A 8 -2.56 -3.94 1.27
N ASP A 9 -3.31 -2.92 1.64
CA ASP A 9 -4.56 -3.07 2.42
C ASP A 9 -5.72 -3.62 1.59
N ASN A 10 -5.84 -3.22 0.32
CA ASN A 10 -6.92 -3.61 -0.60
C ASN A 10 -6.56 -4.78 -1.52
N ALA A 11 -5.88 -5.78 -0.98
CA ALA A 11 -5.22 -6.86 -1.73
C ALA A 11 -6.16 -7.87 -2.40
N THR A 12 -7.41 -7.98 -1.95
CA THR A 12 -8.32 -9.06 -2.36
C THR A 12 -9.79 -8.67 -2.30
N CYS A 13 -10.59 -9.31 -3.16
CA CYS A 13 -12.06 -9.27 -3.09
C CYS A 13 -12.66 -10.40 -2.24
N ALA A 14 -11.86 -11.12 -1.47
CA ALA A 14 -12.31 -12.27 -0.69
C ALA A 14 -13.31 -11.90 0.39
N VAL A 15 -14.36 -12.71 0.51
CA VAL A 15 -15.38 -12.61 1.56
C VAL A 15 -15.42 -13.93 2.33
N PRO A 16 -15.18 -13.93 3.66
CA PRO A 16 -15.37 -15.13 4.47
C PRO A 16 -16.80 -15.64 4.38
N GLU A 17 -16.97 -16.96 4.40
CA GLU A 17 -18.27 -17.64 4.23
C GLU A 17 -19.37 -17.05 5.12
N ALA A 18 -19.04 -16.76 6.37
CA ALA A 18 -19.98 -16.23 7.36
C ALA A 18 -20.60 -14.85 6.99
N TYR A 19 -20.00 -14.14 6.02
CA TYR A 19 -20.44 -12.80 5.61
C TYR A 19 -20.91 -12.72 4.15
N ARG A 20 -20.92 -13.83 3.40
CA ARG A 20 -21.31 -13.82 1.97
C ARG A 20 -22.72 -13.33 1.73
N GLU A 21 -23.62 -13.62 2.65
CA GLU A 21 -25.05 -13.29 2.52
C GLU A 21 -25.29 -11.78 2.35
N ILE A 22 -24.49 -10.92 3.01
CA ILE A 22 -24.67 -9.46 2.88
C ILE A 22 -24.32 -8.93 1.48
N PHE A 23 -23.64 -9.71 0.66
CA PHE A 23 -23.25 -9.36 -0.70
C PHE A 23 -24.09 -10.06 -1.77
N ARG A 24 -25.10 -10.84 -1.39
CA ARG A 24 -25.96 -11.54 -2.35
C ARG A 24 -26.57 -10.58 -3.37
N GLY A 25 -26.41 -10.88 -4.66
CA GLY A 25 -26.86 -10.03 -5.76
C GLY A 25 -26.01 -8.78 -6.01
N SER A 26 -24.80 -8.73 -5.44
CA SER A 26 -23.82 -7.65 -5.63
C SER A 26 -22.41 -8.24 -5.79
N GLU A 27 -22.29 -9.44 -6.34
CA GLU A 27 -21.03 -10.16 -6.54
C GLU A 27 -20.12 -9.45 -7.56
N ASP A 28 -20.72 -8.76 -8.53
CA ASP A 28 -20.05 -7.90 -9.50
C ASP A 28 -19.32 -6.72 -8.83
N VAL A 29 -19.92 -6.15 -7.78
CA VAL A 29 -19.29 -5.06 -7.01
C VAL A 29 -18.07 -5.55 -6.24
N LEU A 30 -18.11 -6.78 -5.71
CA LEU A 30 -16.96 -7.38 -5.01
C LEU A 30 -15.73 -7.49 -5.92
N THR A 31 -15.95 -7.86 -7.18
CA THR A 31 -14.87 -8.07 -8.15
C THR A 31 -14.46 -6.79 -8.90
N SER A 32 -15.18 -5.70 -8.69
CA SER A 32 -14.88 -4.38 -9.24
C SER A 32 -13.80 -3.64 -8.42
N PRO A 33 -13.25 -2.52 -8.94
CA PRO A 33 -12.37 -1.64 -8.18
C PRO A 33 -13.00 -1.05 -6.91
N GLU A 34 -14.30 -1.15 -6.71
CA GLU A 34 -14.97 -0.79 -5.46
C GLU A 34 -14.67 -1.80 -4.34
N GLY A 35 -14.54 -3.08 -4.68
CA GLY A 35 -14.29 -4.17 -3.72
C GLY A 35 -12.83 -4.38 -3.35
N TRP A 36 -11.91 -4.10 -4.24
CA TRP A 36 -10.48 -4.33 -4.08
C TRP A 36 -9.67 -3.56 -5.12
N GLU A 37 -8.35 -3.71 -5.09
CA GLU A 37 -7.45 -3.10 -6.05
C GLU A 37 -6.76 -4.18 -6.90
N PRO A 38 -7.32 -4.52 -8.09
CA PRO A 38 -6.73 -5.50 -9.00
C PRO A 38 -5.25 -5.22 -9.28
N GLY A 39 -4.39 -6.25 -9.18
CA GLY A 39 -2.96 -6.12 -9.44
C GLY A 39 -2.09 -5.67 -8.25
N SER A 40 -2.66 -5.03 -7.22
CA SER A 40 -1.92 -4.52 -6.08
C SER A 40 -1.19 -5.62 -5.31
N LEU A 41 -1.83 -6.75 -5.04
CA LEU A 41 -1.21 -7.90 -4.38
C LEU A 41 -0.05 -8.49 -5.20
N ASN A 42 -0.23 -8.64 -6.53
CA ASN A 42 0.82 -9.17 -7.41
C ASN A 42 2.06 -8.27 -7.41
N LEU A 43 1.85 -6.95 -7.49
CA LEU A 43 2.92 -5.97 -7.42
C LEU A 43 3.63 -6.03 -6.06
N SER A 44 2.87 -6.06 -4.98
CA SER A 44 3.39 -6.12 -3.61
C SER A 44 4.21 -7.38 -3.34
N GLN A 45 3.76 -8.53 -3.84
CA GLN A 45 4.51 -9.78 -3.79
C GLN A 45 5.83 -9.68 -4.55
N GLY A 46 5.85 -9.02 -5.71
CA GLY A 46 7.06 -8.75 -6.47
C GLY A 46 8.10 -7.97 -5.65
N PHE A 47 7.67 -6.90 -4.97
CA PHE A 47 8.54 -6.13 -4.07
C PHE A 47 9.03 -6.97 -2.89
N ALA A 48 8.14 -7.65 -2.19
CA ALA A 48 8.48 -8.47 -1.03
C ALA A 48 9.53 -9.54 -1.39
N MET A 49 9.38 -10.21 -2.53
CA MET A 49 10.34 -11.19 -3.04
C MET A 49 11.69 -10.56 -3.40
N LYS A 50 11.67 -9.43 -4.13
CA LYS A 50 12.90 -8.73 -4.56
C LYS A 50 13.73 -8.25 -3.38
N PHE A 51 13.08 -7.71 -2.36
CA PHE A 51 13.73 -7.15 -1.17
C PHE A 51 13.88 -8.17 -0.02
N ARG A 52 13.40 -9.41 -0.20
CA ARG A 52 13.47 -10.50 0.79
C ARG A 52 12.88 -10.08 2.15
N THR A 53 11.76 -9.38 2.11
CA THR A 53 11.03 -8.93 3.31
C THR A 53 9.62 -9.50 3.30
N PRO A 54 9.01 -9.78 4.46
CA PRO A 54 7.62 -10.20 4.52
C PRO A 54 6.68 -9.10 3.99
N LEU A 55 5.62 -9.53 3.29
CA LEU A 55 4.53 -8.67 2.86
C LEU A 55 3.45 -8.63 3.95
N VAL A 56 2.93 -7.43 4.22
CA VAL A 56 1.73 -7.25 5.04
C VAL A 56 0.58 -6.86 4.12
N HIS A 57 -0.48 -7.69 4.05
CA HIS A 57 -1.60 -7.41 3.16
C HIS A 57 -2.95 -7.71 3.80
N GLY A 58 -4.00 -7.04 3.31
CA GLY A 58 -5.38 -7.32 3.68
C GLY A 58 -5.80 -8.72 3.20
N ASP A 59 -6.65 -9.38 3.98
CA ASP A 59 -7.13 -10.75 3.73
C ASP A 59 -8.61 -10.81 3.35
N VAL A 60 -9.31 -9.66 3.36
CA VAL A 60 -10.73 -9.52 3.00
C VAL A 60 -10.96 -8.29 2.12
N THR A 61 -12.11 -8.30 1.43
CA THR A 61 -12.56 -7.13 0.65
C THR A 61 -12.73 -5.90 1.52
N ARG A 62 -12.33 -4.72 1.00
CA ARG A 62 -12.59 -3.45 1.69
C ARG A 62 -14.07 -3.11 1.84
N LEU A 63 -14.95 -3.82 1.11
CA LEU A 63 -16.40 -3.69 1.31
C LEU A 63 -16.88 -4.41 2.57
N LEU A 64 -16.12 -5.35 3.12
CA LEU A 64 -16.39 -5.91 4.44
C LEU A 64 -15.82 -5.00 5.54
N ILE A 65 -14.55 -4.60 5.40
CA ILE A 65 -13.87 -3.64 6.26
C ILE A 65 -12.67 -3.02 5.54
N ASP A 66 -12.62 -1.68 5.51
CA ASP A 66 -11.53 -0.91 4.90
C ASP A 66 -10.45 -0.59 5.94
N PHE A 67 -9.29 -1.23 5.82
CA PHE A 67 -8.19 -1.09 6.80
C PHE A 67 -7.53 0.28 6.77
N GLY A 68 -7.67 1.02 5.67
CA GLY A 68 -7.13 2.38 5.54
C GLY A 68 -7.95 3.42 6.31
N LYS A 69 -9.19 3.11 6.67
CA LYS A 69 -10.13 4.04 7.32
C LYS A 69 -10.30 3.77 8.81
N ASP A 70 -10.88 4.74 9.51
CA ASP A 70 -11.20 4.65 10.94
C ASP A 70 -12.67 4.94 11.23
N GLY A 71 -13.11 4.65 12.46
CA GLY A 71 -14.47 4.87 12.91
C GLY A 71 -15.49 4.16 12.02
N ASP A 72 -16.61 4.81 11.77
CA ASP A 72 -17.69 4.25 10.94
C ASP A 72 -17.34 4.23 9.46
N ALA A 73 -16.38 5.06 9.01
CA ALA A 73 -15.95 5.12 7.61
C ALA A 73 -15.28 3.83 7.11
N ARG A 74 -14.83 2.94 8.01
CA ARG A 74 -14.28 1.62 7.67
C ARG A 74 -15.33 0.64 7.15
N TRP A 75 -16.63 0.90 7.44
CA TRP A 75 -17.72 0.02 7.04
C TRP A 75 -18.37 0.49 5.74
N SER A 76 -18.55 -0.42 4.81
CA SER A 76 -19.29 -0.12 3.57
C SER A 76 -20.81 -0.14 3.80
N ARG A 77 -21.56 0.28 2.78
CA ARG A 77 -23.03 0.14 2.76
C ARG A 77 -23.52 -1.30 2.97
N PHE A 78 -22.68 -2.31 2.76
CA PHE A 78 -22.99 -3.72 3.00
C PHE A 78 -22.76 -4.10 4.46
N SER A 79 -21.57 -3.81 4.96
CA SER A 79 -21.14 -4.20 6.31
C SER A 79 -21.75 -3.36 7.43
N LEU A 80 -22.23 -2.14 7.14
CA LEU A 80 -23.06 -1.35 8.06
C LEU A 80 -24.37 -2.06 8.47
N LYS A 81 -24.84 -3.02 7.66
CA LYS A 81 -26.04 -3.82 7.96
C LYS A 81 -25.80 -4.93 8.98
N LEU A 82 -24.54 -5.25 9.26
CA LEU A 82 -24.17 -6.24 10.26
C LEU A 82 -24.46 -5.73 11.67
N PRO A 83 -24.94 -6.59 12.59
CA PRO A 83 -25.03 -6.25 14.01
C PRO A 83 -23.68 -5.77 14.54
N GLU A 84 -23.69 -4.79 15.45
CA GLU A 84 -22.47 -4.21 16.05
C GLU A 84 -21.52 -5.29 16.62
N ALA A 85 -22.07 -6.28 17.33
CA ALA A 85 -21.27 -7.39 17.86
C ALA A 85 -20.59 -8.22 16.75
N THR A 86 -21.13 -8.24 15.52
CA THR A 86 -20.52 -8.89 14.36
C THR A 86 -19.45 -7.99 13.74
N GLN A 87 -19.69 -6.68 13.66
CA GLN A 87 -18.68 -5.71 13.21
C GLN A 87 -17.44 -5.75 14.11
N VAL A 88 -17.60 -5.80 15.43
CA VAL A 88 -16.49 -5.99 16.38
C VAL A 88 -15.70 -7.25 16.06
N LYS A 89 -16.35 -8.39 15.81
CA LYS A 89 -15.68 -9.65 15.45
C LYS A 89 -14.91 -9.54 14.13
N VAL A 90 -15.47 -8.84 13.14
CA VAL A 90 -14.79 -8.59 11.85
C VAL A 90 -13.52 -7.76 12.07
N ALA A 91 -13.63 -6.66 12.83
CA ALA A 91 -12.47 -5.82 13.13
C ALA A 91 -11.40 -6.59 13.92
N ASP A 92 -11.79 -7.36 14.93
CA ASP A 92 -10.87 -8.14 15.76
C ASP A 92 -10.15 -9.24 14.98
N ARG A 93 -10.82 -9.82 13.98
CA ARG A 93 -10.26 -10.92 13.21
C ARG A 93 -9.37 -10.48 12.04
N HIS A 94 -9.69 -9.34 11.41
CA HIS A 94 -9.05 -8.91 10.16
C HIS A 94 -8.25 -7.62 10.33
N GLU A 95 -8.86 -6.53 10.83
CA GLU A 95 -8.20 -5.23 10.93
C GLU A 95 -7.15 -5.19 12.05
N ARG A 96 -7.50 -5.63 13.26
CA ARG A 96 -6.58 -5.56 14.41
C ARG A 96 -5.28 -6.34 14.18
N PRO A 97 -5.29 -7.59 13.65
CA PRO A 97 -4.06 -8.29 13.32
C PRO A 97 -3.23 -7.57 12.24
N TYR A 98 -3.88 -7.02 11.21
CA TYR A 98 -3.19 -6.27 10.16
C TYR A 98 -2.44 -5.05 10.74
N ARG A 99 -3.12 -4.22 11.52
CA ARG A 99 -2.54 -3.05 12.18
C ARG A 99 -1.43 -3.44 13.18
N MET A 100 -1.63 -4.51 13.94
CA MET A 100 -0.65 -5.02 14.90
C MET A 100 0.64 -5.49 14.21
N VAL A 101 0.52 -6.25 13.13
CA VAL A 101 1.68 -6.74 12.36
C VAL A 101 2.45 -5.57 11.75
N LEU A 102 1.79 -4.57 11.17
CA LEU A 102 2.46 -3.37 10.65
C LEU A 102 3.26 -2.67 11.74
N ASN A 103 2.65 -2.35 12.88
CA ASN A 103 3.33 -1.69 13.99
C ASN A 103 4.52 -2.49 14.51
N GLN A 104 4.35 -3.80 14.68
CA GLN A 104 5.42 -4.67 15.14
C GLN A 104 6.59 -4.71 14.17
N ARG A 105 6.32 -4.84 12.86
CA ARG A 105 7.36 -4.88 11.82
C ARG A 105 8.14 -3.56 11.76
N ILE A 106 7.45 -2.43 11.77
CA ILE A 106 8.10 -1.11 11.78
C ILE A 106 9.01 -0.98 13.01
N ALA A 107 8.51 -1.32 14.20
CA ALA A 107 9.29 -1.26 15.43
C ALA A 107 10.51 -2.20 15.41
N GLU A 108 10.38 -3.41 14.87
CA GLU A 108 11.47 -4.38 14.74
C GLU A 108 12.54 -3.91 13.77
N ASP A 109 12.14 -3.40 12.61
CA ASP A 109 13.08 -2.94 11.59
C ASP A 109 13.82 -1.67 12.04
N LEU A 110 13.14 -0.72 12.70
CA LEU A 110 13.79 0.48 13.26
C LEU A 110 14.75 0.20 14.42
N ARG A 111 14.66 -0.96 15.09
CA ARG A 111 15.68 -1.39 16.04
C ARG A 111 16.96 -1.89 15.38
N ARG A 112 16.85 -2.41 14.15
CA ARG A 112 17.97 -3.04 13.43
C ARG A 112 18.61 -2.13 12.40
N TYR A 113 17.83 -1.22 11.84
CA TYR A 113 18.24 -0.36 10.73
C TYR A 113 18.06 1.12 11.06
N PRO A 114 18.96 1.99 10.59
CA PRO A 114 18.86 3.42 10.86
C PRO A 114 17.63 4.06 10.18
N VAL A 115 17.23 3.56 9.02
CA VAL A 115 16.12 4.07 8.23
C VAL A 115 15.25 2.92 7.72
N LEU A 116 13.93 3.11 7.76
CA LEU A 116 12.92 2.24 7.17
C LEU A 116 12.09 3.02 6.15
N LEU A 117 12.04 2.54 4.93
CA LEU A 117 11.07 2.97 3.92
C LEU A 117 9.89 2.00 3.86
N HIS A 118 8.71 2.48 4.22
CA HIS A 118 7.45 1.79 4.06
C HIS A 118 6.76 2.22 2.77
N VAL A 119 6.61 1.31 1.83
CA VAL A 119 5.87 1.53 0.59
C VAL A 119 4.49 0.89 0.70
N MET A 120 3.45 1.72 0.71
CA MET A 120 2.05 1.30 0.65
C MET A 120 1.64 1.19 -0.81
N ILE A 121 1.28 -0.02 -1.26
CA ILE A 121 1.09 -0.33 -2.67
C ILE A 121 -0.39 -0.38 -3.02
N HIS A 122 -0.77 0.45 -3.98
CA HIS A 122 -2.11 0.59 -4.51
C HIS A 122 -2.12 0.48 -6.03
N THR A 123 -3.29 0.17 -6.59
CA THR A 123 -3.57 0.35 -8.02
C THR A 123 -4.80 1.22 -8.19
N ASP A 124 -4.82 2.01 -9.26
CA ASP A 124 -5.86 3.01 -9.51
C ASP A 124 -6.50 2.79 -10.89
N SER A 125 -7.84 2.80 -10.92
CA SER A 125 -8.64 2.70 -12.15
C SER A 125 -8.99 4.06 -12.77
N ALA A 126 -8.79 5.17 -12.04
CA ALA A 126 -9.15 6.51 -12.48
C ALA A 126 -8.06 7.20 -13.31
N THR A 127 -6.79 6.74 -13.18
CA THR A 127 -5.67 7.28 -13.95
C THR A 127 -5.34 6.41 -15.15
N ASP A 128 -4.81 7.01 -16.21
CA ASP A 128 -4.37 6.29 -17.42
C ASP A 128 -2.85 6.36 -17.55
N GLY A 129 -2.20 5.18 -17.58
CA GLY A 129 -0.78 5.04 -17.85
C GLY A 129 0.16 5.71 -16.84
N LEU A 130 -0.31 6.10 -15.66
CA LEU A 130 0.43 6.88 -14.67
C LEU A 130 0.89 6.04 -13.49
N VAL A 131 2.10 6.32 -13.00
CA VAL A 131 2.60 5.92 -11.69
C VAL A 131 2.60 7.15 -10.79
N MET A 132 2.00 7.06 -9.61
CA MET A 132 1.96 8.14 -8.64
C MET A 132 2.70 7.75 -7.36
N LEU A 133 3.55 8.65 -6.88
CA LEU A 133 4.23 8.57 -5.59
C LEU A 133 3.70 9.72 -4.72
N GLU A 134 3.10 9.37 -3.59
CA GLU A 134 2.51 10.34 -2.67
C GLU A 134 3.21 10.24 -1.31
N THR A 135 3.51 11.40 -0.71
CA THR A 135 4.21 11.50 0.57
C THR A 135 3.45 12.39 1.55
N PRO A 136 3.52 12.11 2.87
CA PRO A 136 2.80 12.87 3.88
C PRO A 136 3.28 14.34 3.98
N VAL A 137 2.45 15.19 4.57
CA VAL A 137 2.82 16.57 4.90
C VAL A 137 4.04 16.59 5.82
N GLY A 138 5.07 17.38 5.45
CA GLY A 138 6.26 17.59 6.26
C GLY A 138 7.20 16.38 6.39
N ALA A 139 7.03 15.36 5.56
CA ALA A 139 7.82 14.13 5.60
C ALA A 139 9.07 14.21 4.70
N GLU A 140 10.06 15.04 5.07
CA GLU A 140 11.28 15.30 4.27
C GLU A 140 12.02 14.04 3.85
N LEU A 141 12.12 13.04 4.73
CA LEU A 141 12.77 11.77 4.40
C LEU A 141 12.00 11.01 3.31
N ALA A 142 10.67 10.96 3.40
CA ALA A 142 9.81 10.34 2.39
C ALA A 142 9.90 11.07 1.06
N ASP A 143 9.91 12.41 1.08
CA ASP A 143 10.06 13.24 -0.12
C ASP A 143 11.38 12.98 -0.84
N ARG A 144 12.50 12.81 -0.09
CA ARG A 144 13.79 12.44 -0.68
C ARG A 144 13.74 11.09 -1.37
N PHE A 145 13.14 10.07 -0.75
CA PHE A 145 12.96 8.76 -1.36
C PHE A 145 12.10 8.82 -2.62
N ALA A 146 10.94 9.50 -2.54
CA ALA A 146 10.01 9.61 -3.67
C ALA A 146 10.61 10.41 -4.84
N ALA A 147 11.33 11.50 -4.56
CA ALA A 147 11.99 12.31 -5.59
C ALA A 147 13.11 11.53 -6.31
N ALA A 148 13.94 10.80 -5.56
CA ALA A 148 14.96 9.93 -6.14
C ALA A 148 14.34 8.81 -7.00
N TRP A 149 13.28 8.17 -6.49
CA TRP A 149 12.58 7.11 -7.21
C TRP A 149 11.91 7.62 -8.49
N ARG A 150 11.20 8.77 -8.40
CA ARG A 150 10.64 9.46 -9.56
C ARG A 150 11.69 9.72 -10.63
N SER A 151 12.87 10.25 -10.25
CA SER A 151 13.94 10.57 -11.20
C SER A 151 14.42 9.33 -11.96
N ARG A 152 14.54 8.21 -11.29
CA ARG A 152 14.96 6.95 -11.92
C ARG A 152 13.90 6.36 -12.84
N LEU A 153 12.62 6.43 -12.45
CA LEU A 153 11.51 5.97 -13.28
C LEU A 153 11.36 6.83 -14.53
N ALA A 154 11.44 8.16 -14.39
CA ALA A 154 11.39 9.10 -15.50
C ALA A 154 12.53 8.87 -16.50
N ALA A 155 13.74 8.54 -16.01
CA ALA A 155 14.87 8.19 -16.86
C ALA A 155 14.67 6.87 -17.65
N ALA A 156 13.74 6.02 -17.23
CA ALA A 156 13.31 4.80 -17.90
C ALA A 156 12.01 4.98 -18.72
N ASP A 157 11.64 6.23 -19.03
CA ASP A 157 10.45 6.60 -19.82
C ASP A 157 9.11 6.14 -19.20
N VAL A 158 9.03 6.13 -17.87
CA VAL A 158 7.78 5.88 -17.13
C VAL A 158 7.15 7.23 -16.80
N ASP A 159 5.86 7.40 -17.16
CA ASP A 159 5.09 8.56 -16.69
C ASP A 159 4.84 8.43 -15.18
N VAL A 160 5.59 9.22 -14.42
CA VAL A 160 5.58 9.18 -12.97
C VAL A 160 5.45 10.59 -12.38
N ARG A 161 4.53 10.73 -11.42
CA ARG A 161 4.34 11.97 -10.64
C ARG A 161 4.67 11.73 -9.18
N HIS A 162 5.28 12.72 -8.57
CA HIS A 162 5.44 12.79 -7.13
C HIS A 162 4.61 13.96 -6.61
N VAL A 163 3.76 13.68 -5.64
CA VAL A 163 2.92 14.68 -4.94
C VAL A 163 3.30 14.62 -3.47
N SER A 164 3.93 15.69 -2.99
CA SER A 164 4.25 15.83 -1.57
C SER A 164 3.15 16.56 -0.81
N GLY A 165 3.10 16.36 0.50
CA GLY A 165 2.14 17.04 1.35
C GLY A 165 0.71 16.53 1.24
N VAL A 166 0.54 15.24 0.95
CA VAL A 166 -0.77 14.60 0.83
C VAL A 166 -1.30 14.23 2.21
N GLU A 167 -2.60 14.43 2.44
CA GLU A 167 -3.29 13.83 3.58
C GLU A 167 -3.39 12.32 3.39
N MET A 168 -2.70 11.59 4.24
CA MET A 168 -2.65 10.13 4.18
C MET A 168 -3.89 9.51 4.82
N SER A 169 -4.12 8.23 4.53
CA SER A 169 -5.18 7.47 5.20
C SER A 169 -5.02 7.51 6.73
N PRO A 170 -6.11 7.41 7.53
CA PRO A 170 -6.04 7.39 8.98
C PRO A 170 -5.03 6.37 9.53
N LEU A 171 -4.94 5.19 8.94
CA LEU A 171 -3.94 4.19 9.31
C LEU A 171 -2.52 4.70 9.07
N ALA A 172 -2.23 5.21 7.88
CA ALA A 172 -0.91 5.72 7.54
C ALA A 172 -0.52 6.92 8.41
N ALA A 173 -1.46 7.84 8.66
CA ALA A 173 -1.25 8.97 9.56
C ALA A 173 -0.92 8.52 11.00
N ALA A 174 -1.65 7.53 11.54
CA ALA A 174 -1.39 6.96 12.85
C ALA A 174 0.00 6.30 12.93
N LEU A 175 0.41 5.56 11.90
CA LEU A 175 1.75 4.98 11.82
C LEU A 175 2.83 6.08 11.74
N GLY A 176 2.62 7.12 10.91
CA GLY A 176 3.55 8.26 10.83
C GLY A 176 3.73 9.00 12.16
N ALA A 177 2.66 9.16 12.93
CA ALA A 177 2.70 9.79 14.25
C ALA A 177 3.36 8.91 15.33
N ALA A 178 3.36 7.58 15.16
CA ALA A 178 3.88 6.64 16.14
C ALA A 178 5.40 6.43 16.06
N PHE A 179 6.04 6.77 14.92
CA PHE A 179 7.46 6.49 14.68
C PHE A 179 8.25 7.75 14.30
N PRO A 180 9.58 7.80 14.59
CA PRO A 180 10.41 8.98 14.30
C PRO A 180 10.46 9.34 12.81
N ALA A 181 10.08 10.55 12.45
CA ALA A 181 9.96 11.01 11.05
C ALA A 181 11.32 11.10 10.31
N ASP A 182 12.43 11.21 11.04
CA ASP A 182 13.79 11.18 10.52
C ASP A 182 14.31 9.77 10.21
N ARG A 183 13.60 8.73 10.66
CA ARG A 183 13.97 7.32 10.49
C ARG A 183 12.90 6.48 9.79
N TYR A 184 11.64 6.88 9.85
CA TYR A 184 10.51 6.19 9.25
C TYR A 184 9.91 7.03 8.13
N ALA A 185 10.08 6.59 6.89
CA ALA A 185 9.51 7.21 5.70
C ALA A 185 8.34 6.39 5.16
N GLN A 186 7.27 7.08 4.74
CA GLN A 186 6.10 6.50 4.07
C GLN A 186 5.98 7.03 2.65
N VAL A 187 5.87 6.13 1.68
CA VAL A 187 5.54 6.47 0.29
C VAL A 187 4.34 5.63 -0.14
N LYS A 188 3.26 6.27 -0.54
CA LYS A 188 2.16 5.59 -1.22
C LYS A 188 2.48 5.52 -2.70
N LEU A 189 2.58 4.29 -3.20
CA LEU A 189 2.73 3.98 -4.61
C LEU A 189 1.36 3.61 -5.19
N SER A 190 0.85 4.39 -6.14
CA SER A 190 -0.34 4.05 -6.90
C SER A 190 0.01 3.83 -8.37
N VAL A 191 -0.41 2.70 -8.95
CA VAL A 191 -0.12 2.33 -10.34
C VAL A 191 -1.42 2.19 -11.11
N SER A 192 -1.50 2.85 -12.27
CA SER A 192 -2.69 2.76 -13.14
C SER A 192 -3.00 1.31 -13.52
N GLN A 193 -4.26 0.93 -13.41
CA GLN A 193 -4.75 -0.39 -13.81
C GLN A 193 -4.74 -0.59 -15.34
N THR A 194 -4.62 0.47 -16.14
CA THR A 194 -4.52 0.35 -17.61
C THR A 194 -3.27 -0.41 -18.06
N PHE A 195 -2.21 -0.44 -17.23
CA PHE A 195 -1.00 -1.21 -17.54
C PHE A 195 -1.25 -2.73 -17.68
N PHE A 196 -2.28 -3.28 -17.05
CA PHE A 196 -2.57 -4.71 -17.10
C PHE A 196 -3.98 -5.05 -17.58
N LEU A 197 -4.95 -4.13 -17.49
CA LEU A 197 -6.33 -4.36 -17.96
C LEU A 197 -6.50 -4.26 -19.49
N GLU A 198 -5.59 -3.61 -20.20
CA GLU A 198 -5.65 -3.43 -21.65
C GLU A 198 -5.26 -4.66 -22.49
N GLY A 199 -5.14 -5.84 -21.87
CA GLY A 199 -4.77 -7.07 -22.58
C GLY A 199 -3.32 -7.11 -23.08
N ARG A 200 -2.44 -6.30 -22.51
CA ARG A 200 -1.01 -6.22 -22.84
C ARG A 200 -0.14 -6.60 -21.64
N PRO A 201 -0.09 -7.86 -21.21
CA PRO A 201 0.57 -8.28 -19.99
C PRO A 201 2.09 -7.98 -19.93
N TRP A 202 2.74 -7.87 -21.09
CA TRP A 202 4.16 -7.49 -21.19
C TRP A 202 4.42 -6.06 -20.70
N ARG A 203 3.49 -5.12 -20.85
CA ARG A 203 3.61 -3.77 -20.29
C ARG A 203 3.66 -3.81 -18.77
N TRP A 204 2.81 -4.63 -18.16
CA TRP A 204 2.78 -4.84 -16.72
C TRP A 204 4.08 -5.43 -16.19
N GLU A 205 4.58 -6.51 -16.78
CA GLU A 205 5.83 -7.14 -16.35
C GLU A 205 7.04 -6.21 -16.53
N THR A 206 7.09 -5.43 -17.60
CA THR A 206 8.13 -4.42 -17.83
C THR A 206 8.07 -3.34 -16.78
N LEU A 207 6.91 -2.75 -16.51
CA LEU A 207 6.73 -1.72 -15.49
C LEU A 207 7.09 -2.26 -14.10
N LYS A 208 6.59 -3.43 -13.75
CA LYS A 208 6.90 -4.08 -12.48
C LYS A 208 8.41 -4.24 -12.28
N LYS A 209 9.12 -4.73 -13.30
CA LYS A 209 10.58 -4.83 -13.27
C LYS A 209 11.25 -3.48 -13.05
N LEU A 210 10.83 -2.44 -13.77
CA LEU A 210 11.38 -1.09 -13.63
C LEU A 210 11.15 -0.51 -12.22
N LEU A 211 9.95 -0.68 -11.66
CA LEU A 211 9.63 -0.27 -10.30
C LEU A 211 10.53 -0.95 -9.26
N LEU A 212 10.70 -2.26 -9.38
CA LEU A 212 11.51 -3.03 -8.44
C LEU A 212 13.00 -2.68 -8.54
N ASP A 213 13.56 -2.64 -9.74
CA ASP A 213 15.00 -2.40 -9.95
C ASP A 213 15.39 -0.96 -9.60
N SER A 214 14.54 0.03 -9.91
CA SER A 214 14.79 1.42 -9.55
C SER A 214 14.74 1.65 -8.03
N LEU A 215 13.83 0.99 -7.31
CA LEU A 215 13.75 1.14 -5.86
C LEU A 215 14.98 0.55 -5.12
N VAL A 216 15.57 -0.53 -5.64
CA VAL A 216 16.85 -1.05 -5.09
C VAL A 216 17.92 0.03 -5.13
N GLN A 217 18.08 0.70 -6.26
CA GLN A 217 19.08 1.77 -6.45
C GLN A 217 18.83 2.97 -5.52
N VAL A 218 17.55 3.34 -5.34
CA VAL A 218 17.16 4.44 -4.44
C VAL A 218 17.50 4.13 -2.99
N GLY A 219 17.31 2.88 -2.55
CA GLY A 219 17.62 2.48 -1.18
C GLY A 219 19.10 2.62 -0.83
N ASP A 220 19.98 2.33 -1.79
CA ASP A 220 21.43 2.50 -1.62
C ASP A 220 21.83 3.98 -1.61
N GLU A 221 21.23 4.79 -2.50
CA GLU A 221 21.55 6.21 -2.68
C GLU A 221 21.16 7.07 -1.46
N VAL A 222 19.94 6.91 -0.96
CA VAL A 222 19.45 7.70 0.19
C VAL A 222 20.14 7.30 1.49
N ALA A 223 20.56 6.02 1.62
CA ALA A 223 21.31 5.56 2.79
C ALA A 223 22.70 6.22 2.90
N VAL A 224 23.34 6.56 1.79
CA VAL A 224 24.66 7.22 1.78
C VAL A 224 24.56 8.67 2.26
N VAL A 225 23.49 9.39 1.91
CA VAL A 225 23.30 10.80 2.28
C VAL A 225 22.91 10.95 3.75
N SER A 226 22.39 9.90 4.39
CA SER A 226 21.94 9.92 5.79
C SER A 226 23.02 9.44 6.79
N ALA A 227 24.23 9.11 6.33
CA ALA A 227 25.35 8.81 7.20
C ALA A 227 25.99 10.11 7.67
N PRO A 228 26.18 10.31 9.01
CA PRO A 228 26.79 11.52 9.57
C PRO A 228 28.26 11.64 9.21
#